data_4a7e125477838cf57ca3cc55c1ddbe59
#
_entry.id   4a7e125477838cf57ca3cc55c1ddbe59
#
_cell.length_a   1.000
_cell.length_b   1.000
_cell.length_c   1.000
_cell.angle_alpha   90.00
_cell.angle_beta   90.00
_cell.angle_gamma   90.00
#
_symmetry.space_group_name_H-M   'P 1'
#
loop_
_entity.id
_entity.type
_entity.pdbx_description
1 polymer ?
#
loop_
_entity_poly.entity_id
_entity_poly.type
_entity_poly.pdbx_seq_one_letter_code
_entity_poly.pdbx_strand_id
1 'polypeptide(L)'
;DIDYRAVQLLTMSDRIQHGFEVIEPALAAGKTVICDRYIYTSLANMLARGYRDEKWFYEAAKHLLKPDLAFLAYANPLMAIERIKSRPDRHLDEPLLLRVAGEFLGMAKGEGFVVLDTEGEPEKAFAVVERELLREESK
;
A
#
# COMPACT_ATOMS: atom_id res chain seq x y z
N ASP A 1 6.09 -21.94 12.80
CA ASP A 1 5.41 -20.68 12.46
C ASP A 1 6.34 -19.51 12.74
N ILE A 2 6.36 -18.51 11.86
CA ILE A 2 7.14 -17.28 12.06
C ILE A 2 6.19 -16.22 12.62
N ASP A 3 6.62 -15.53 13.68
CA ASP A 3 5.89 -14.39 14.22
C ASP A 3 5.82 -13.28 13.14
N TYR A 4 4.62 -12.82 12.84
CA TYR A 4 4.42 -11.83 11.79
C TYR A 4 5.11 -10.49 12.09
N ARG A 5 5.33 -10.15 13.35
CA ARG A 5 6.12 -8.99 13.77
C ARG A 5 7.57 -9.09 13.31
N ALA A 6 8.17 -10.29 13.41
CA ALA A 6 9.52 -10.51 12.90
C ALA A 6 9.62 -10.30 11.38
N VAL A 7 8.61 -10.77 10.63
CA VAL A 7 8.51 -10.49 9.18
C VAL A 7 8.45 -8.99 8.92
N GLN A 8 7.67 -8.25 9.70
CA GLN A 8 7.53 -6.81 9.51
C GLN A 8 8.77 -6.02 9.90
N LEU A 9 9.53 -6.45 10.91
CA LEU A 9 10.83 -5.85 11.24
C LEU A 9 11.82 -5.99 10.08
N LEU A 10 11.91 -7.16 9.49
CA LEU A 10 12.76 -7.39 8.30
C LEU A 10 12.31 -6.53 7.12
N THR A 11 11.02 -6.49 6.84
CA THR A 11 10.45 -5.68 5.76
C THR A 11 10.69 -4.18 5.99
N MET A 12 10.61 -3.72 7.24
CA MET A 12 10.87 -2.33 7.60
C MET A 12 12.34 -1.98 7.38
N SER A 13 13.25 -2.85 7.82
CA SER A 13 14.70 -2.66 7.62
C SER A 13 15.04 -2.57 6.13
N ASP A 14 14.50 -3.47 5.32
CA ASP A 14 14.68 -3.46 3.87
C ASP A 14 14.16 -2.14 3.23
N ARG A 15 12.97 -1.69 3.63
CA ARG A 15 12.41 -0.43 3.11
C ARG A 15 13.22 0.80 3.49
N ILE A 16 13.73 0.87 4.71
CA ILE A 16 14.59 1.98 5.15
C ILE A 16 15.85 2.01 4.29
N GLN A 17 16.49 0.85 4.10
CA GLN A 17 17.69 0.74 3.28
C GLN A 17 17.42 1.10 1.81
N HIS A 18 16.34 0.58 1.23
CA HIS A 18 15.92 0.89 -0.13
C HIS A 18 15.58 2.38 -0.31
N GLY A 19 14.96 2.99 0.71
CA GLY A 19 14.70 4.43 0.74
C GLY A 19 15.99 5.23 0.57
N PHE A 20 16.97 4.93 1.39
CA PHE A 20 18.28 5.60 1.38
C PHE A 20 19.07 5.35 0.10
N GLU A 21 19.14 4.11 -0.39
CA GLU A 21 20.00 3.74 -1.53
C GLU A 21 19.37 4.07 -2.90
N VAL A 22 18.06 4.04 -3.00
CA VAL A 22 17.38 4.09 -4.32
C VAL A 22 16.41 5.27 -4.42
N ILE A 23 15.48 5.41 -3.45
CA ILE A 23 14.40 6.40 -3.58
C ILE A 23 14.93 7.82 -3.42
N GLU A 24 15.65 8.11 -2.35
CA GLU A 24 16.20 9.45 -2.10
C GLU A 24 17.11 9.94 -3.22
N PRO A 25 18.09 9.15 -3.73
CA PRO A 25 18.90 9.56 -4.85
C PRO A 25 18.10 9.79 -6.14
N ALA A 26 17.07 8.99 -6.39
CA ALA A 26 16.21 9.18 -7.56
C ALA A 26 15.42 10.48 -7.48
N LEU A 27 14.83 10.79 -6.32
CA LEU A 27 14.12 12.05 -6.07
C LEU A 27 15.07 13.23 -6.16
N ALA A 28 16.26 13.14 -5.57
CA ALA A 28 17.29 14.19 -5.66
C ALA A 28 17.73 14.45 -7.10
N ALA A 29 17.64 13.45 -7.97
CA ALA A 29 17.90 13.59 -9.40
C ALA A 29 16.68 14.10 -10.20
N GLY A 30 15.61 14.53 -9.54
CA GLY A 30 14.39 15.04 -10.17
C GLY A 30 13.51 13.98 -10.82
N LYS A 31 13.66 12.72 -10.44
CA LYS A 31 12.85 11.61 -10.98
C LYS A 31 11.56 11.43 -10.18
N THR A 32 10.52 11.03 -10.85
CA THR A 32 9.30 10.50 -10.23
C THR A 32 9.53 9.05 -9.83
N VAL A 33 9.19 8.70 -8.59
CA VAL A 33 9.30 7.34 -8.07
C VAL A 33 7.91 6.78 -7.84
N ILE A 34 7.64 5.61 -8.39
CA ILE A 34 6.39 4.88 -8.20
C ILE A 34 6.69 3.61 -7.40
N CYS A 35 6.05 3.47 -6.24
CA CYS A 35 6.15 2.29 -5.40
C CYS A 35 4.87 1.46 -5.51
N ASP A 36 4.99 0.23 -6.03
CA ASP A 36 3.92 -0.76 -5.91
C ASP A 36 3.97 -1.37 -4.52
N ARG A 37 2.96 -1.09 -3.72
CA ARG A 37 2.88 -1.40 -2.28
C ARG A 37 3.98 -0.67 -1.48
N TYR A 38 3.61 -0.19 -0.33
CA TYR A 38 4.54 0.51 0.56
C TYR A 38 4.19 0.19 2.01
N ILE A 39 4.52 1.09 2.93
CA ILE A 39 4.26 0.93 4.37
C ILE A 39 2.78 0.62 4.68
N TYR A 40 1.85 1.15 3.92
CA TYR A 40 0.41 0.96 4.11
C TYR A 40 -0.03 -0.49 3.95
N THR A 41 0.60 -1.25 3.05
CA THR A 41 0.34 -2.71 2.94
C THR A 41 0.77 -3.45 4.19
N SER A 42 1.90 -3.09 4.78
CA SER A 42 2.35 -3.67 6.05
C SER A 42 1.41 -3.33 7.18
N LEU A 43 1.01 -2.05 7.29
CA LEU A 43 0.09 -1.60 8.33
C LEU A 43 -1.26 -2.30 8.22
N ALA A 44 -1.87 -2.36 7.03
CA ALA A 44 -3.14 -3.05 6.83
C ALA A 44 -3.06 -4.52 7.25
N ASN A 45 -1.97 -5.19 6.91
CA ASN A 45 -1.74 -6.58 7.28
C ASN A 45 -1.49 -6.78 8.78
N MET A 46 -0.81 -5.86 9.46
CA MET A 46 -0.64 -5.87 10.91
C MET A 46 -1.98 -5.73 11.62
N LEU A 47 -2.76 -4.70 11.24
CA LEU A 47 -4.06 -4.42 11.82
C LEU A 47 -5.05 -5.58 11.61
N ALA A 48 -5.10 -6.13 10.40
CA ALA A 48 -5.97 -7.25 10.04
C ALA A 48 -5.67 -8.55 10.83
N ARG A 49 -4.43 -8.68 11.32
CA ARG A 49 -3.99 -9.80 12.18
C ARG A 49 -4.13 -9.48 13.67
N GLY A 50 -4.65 -8.32 14.03
CA GLY A 50 -4.86 -7.91 15.42
C GLY A 50 -3.70 -7.20 16.10
N TYR A 51 -2.62 -6.90 15.40
CA TYR A 51 -1.46 -6.15 15.92
C TYR A 51 -1.74 -4.64 15.88
N ARG A 52 -2.56 -4.15 16.80
CA ARG A 52 -3.02 -2.74 16.78
C ARG A 52 -2.16 -1.80 17.62
N ASP A 53 -1.49 -2.30 18.65
CA ASP A 53 -0.76 -1.49 19.63
C ASP A 53 0.77 -1.57 19.49
N GLU A 54 1.24 -1.87 18.29
CA GLU A 54 2.66 -2.06 17.98
C GLU A 54 3.37 -0.72 17.76
N LYS A 55 3.65 0.00 18.84
CA LYS A 55 4.29 1.34 18.80
C LYS A 55 5.59 1.36 18.00
N TRP A 56 6.40 0.29 18.10
CA TRP A 56 7.65 0.17 17.36
C TRP A 56 7.46 0.29 15.86
N PHE A 57 6.34 -0.21 15.33
CA PHE A 57 6.04 -0.15 13.91
C PHE A 57 5.88 1.31 13.45
N TYR A 58 5.13 2.11 14.19
CA TYR A 58 4.93 3.53 13.90
C TYR A 58 6.21 4.35 14.09
N GLU A 59 7.02 4.03 15.11
CA GLU A 59 8.31 4.69 15.29
C GLU A 59 9.28 4.39 14.14
N ALA A 60 9.37 3.13 13.71
CA ALA A 60 10.20 2.75 12.57
C ALA A 60 9.68 3.38 11.26
N ALA A 61 8.37 3.48 11.07
CA ALA A 61 7.77 4.10 9.90
C ALA A 61 8.13 5.57 9.72
N LYS A 62 8.51 6.29 10.78
CA LYS A 62 8.98 7.69 10.70
C LYS A 62 10.28 7.86 9.91
N HIS A 63 11.04 6.77 9.74
CA HIS A 63 12.27 6.77 8.92
C HIS A 63 12.01 6.52 7.43
N LEU A 64 10.75 6.31 7.04
CA LEU A 64 10.37 6.14 5.66
C LEU A 64 9.91 7.48 5.07
N LEU A 65 10.24 7.69 3.80
CA LEU A 65 9.73 8.83 3.05
C LEU A 65 8.21 8.75 2.93
N LYS A 66 7.54 9.85 3.19
CA LYS A 66 6.10 9.95 2.95
C LYS A 66 5.85 10.20 1.46
N PRO A 67 4.97 9.44 0.80
CA PRO A 67 4.65 9.71 -0.60
C PRO A 67 3.83 11.01 -0.72
N ASP A 68 4.05 11.76 -1.80
CA ASP A 68 3.27 12.96 -2.13
C ASP A 68 1.83 12.57 -2.52
N LEU A 69 1.69 11.46 -3.23
CA LEU A 69 0.40 10.87 -3.60
C LEU A 69 0.33 9.40 -3.23
N ALA A 70 -0.79 8.99 -2.68
CA ALA A 70 -1.08 7.59 -2.39
C ALA A 70 -2.40 7.19 -3.07
N PHE A 71 -2.34 6.15 -3.88
CA PHE A 71 -3.50 5.59 -4.57
C PHE A 71 -3.87 4.24 -3.96
N LEU A 72 -5.15 4.04 -3.71
CA LEU A 72 -5.72 2.74 -3.38
C LEU A 72 -6.44 2.18 -4.59
N ALA A 73 -5.83 1.23 -5.29
CA ALA A 73 -6.51 0.45 -6.33
C ALA A 73 -7.53 -0.48 -5.65
N TYR A 74 -8.79 -0.13 -5.72
CA TYR A 74 -9.88 -0.81 -5.06
C TYR A 74 -10.72 -1.61 -6.04
N ALA A 75 -11.03 -2.83 -5.67
CA ALA A 75 -12.12 -3.61 -6.22
C ALA A 75 -12.95 -4.19 -5.06
N ASN A 76 -14.20 -4.50 -5.30
CA ASN A 76 -15.02 -5.23 -4.33
C ASN A 76 -14.26 -6.49 -3.89
N PRO A 77 -14.12 -6.73 -2.57
CA PRO A 77 -13.31 -7.85 -2.07
C PRO A 77 -13.72 -9.21 -2.62
N LEU A 78 -15.01 -9.44 -2.87
CA LEU A 78 -15.48 -10.70 -3.47
C LEU A 78 -14.98 -10.85 -4.91
N MET A 79 -15.00 -9.77 -5.69
CA MET A 79 -14.44 -9.76 -7.05
C MET A 79 -12.91 -9.97 -7.01
N ALA A 80 -12.21 -9.36 -6.06
CA ALA A 80 -10.79 -9.57 -5.87
C ALA A 80 -10.46 -11.04 -5.54
N ILE A 81 -11.26 -11.68 -4.69
CA ILE A 81 -11.16 -13.11 -4.36
C ILE A 81 -11.31 -13.96 -5.63
N GLU A 82 -12.34 -13.72 -6.43
CA GLU A 82 -12.56 -14.46 -7.68
C GLU A 82 -11.40 -14.28 -8.67
N ARG A 83 -10.88 -13.07 -8.82
CA ARG A 83 -9.70 -12.80 -9.66
C ARG A 83 -8.45 -13.55 -9.16
N ILE A 84 -8.28 -13.73 -7.84
CA ILE A 84 -7.15 -14.46 -7.27
C ILE A 84 -7.35 -15.97 -7.44
N LYS A 85 -8.56 -16.50 -7.23
CA LYS A 85 -8.89 -17.91 -7.40
C LYS A 85 -8.61 -18.42 -8.83
N SER A 86 -8.73 -17.55 -9.82
CA SER A 86 -8.40 -17.90 -11.21
C SER A 86 -6.90 -18.11 -11.46
N ARG A 87 -6.02 -17.80 -10.49
CA ARG A 87 -4.56 -17.98 -10.60
C ARG A 87 -4.13 -19.28 -9.90
N PRO A 88 -3.52 -20.25 -10.61
CA PRO A 88 -3.35 -21.62 -10.12
C PRO A 88 -2.44 -21.81 -8.91
N ASP A 89 -1.59 -20.83 -8.57
CA ASP A 89 -0.49 -21.05 -7.61
C ASP A 89 -0.63 -20.24 -6.30
N ARG A 90 -1.83 -19.77 -5.93
CA ARG A 90 -1.99 -18.97 -4.73
C ARG A 90 -2.89 -19.62 -3.69
N HIS A 91 -2.31 -19.92 -2.52
CA HIS A 91 -3.09 -20.18 -1.32
C HIS A 91 -3.73 -18.87 -0.85
N LEU A 92 -5.05 -18.84 -0.75
CA LEU A 92 -5.83 -17.66 -0.40
C LEU A 92 -6.47 -17.84 0.99
N ASP A 93 -6.10 -16.97 1.93
CA ASP A 93 -6.83 -16.78 3.18
C ASP A 93 -7.91 -15.70 2.97
N GLU A 94 -9.10 -16.13 2.53
CA GLU A 94 -10.21 -15.23 2.22
C GLU A 94 -10.62 -14.36 3.43
N PRO A 95 -10.79 -14.92 4.65
CA PRO A 95 -11.11 -14.10 5.83
C PRO A 95 -10.07 -13.03 6.12
N LEU A 96 -8.80 -13.32 5.95
CA LEU A 96 -7.74 -12.33 6.12
C LEU A 96 -7.81 -11.25 5.04
N LEU A 97 -8.02 -11.62 3.79
CA LEU A 97 -8.11 -10.69 2.67
C LEU A 97 -9.25 -9.69 2.87
N LEU A 98 -10.41 -10.15 3.34
CA LEU A 98 -11.55 -9.28 3.66
C LEU A 98 -11.20 -8.28 4.78
N ARG A 99 -10.52 -8.73 5.84
CA ARG A 99 -10.06 -7.84 6.91
C ARG A 99 -9.05 -6.81 6.39
N VAL A 100 -8.06 -7.24 5.61
CA VAL A 100 -7.05 -6.35 5.01
C VAL A 100 -7.71 -5.28 4.13
N ALA A 101 -8.68 -5.65 3.30
CA ALA A 101 -9.43 -4.72 2.47
C ALA A 101 -10.18 -3.67 3.32
N GLY A 102 -10.78 -4.09 4.43
CA GLY A 102 -11.43 -3.19 5.39
C GLY A 102 -10.46 -2.19 6.02
N GLU A 103 -9.27 -2.64 6.42
CA GLU A 103 -8.23 -1.77 6.99
C GLU A 103 -7.73 -0.75 5.94
N PHE A 104 -7.54 -1.14 4.69
CA PHE A 104 -7.19 -0.21 3.61
C PHE A 104 -8.24 0.87 3.38
N LEU A 105 -9.53 0.52 3.38
CA LEU A 105 -10.61 1.50 3.25
C LEU A 105 -10.65 2.46 4.45
N GLY A 106 -10.38 1.97 5.64
CA GLY A 106 -10.25 2.80 6.83
C GLY A 106 -9.10 3.80 6.71
N MET A 107 -7.93 3.34 6.29
CA MET A 107 -6.75 4.19 6.07
C MET A 107 -6.97 5.21 4.95
N ALA A 108 -7.61 4.81 3.85
CA ALA A 108 -7.86 5.70 2.73
C ALA A 108 -8.66 6.95 3.14
N LYS A 109 -9.60 6.79 4.06
CA LYS A 109 -10.38 7.92 4.61
C LYS A 109 -9.56 8.83 5.52
N GLY A 110 -8.65 8.25 6.31
CA GLY A 110 -7.84 9.00 7.30
C GLY A 110 -6.60 9.66 6.70
N GLU A 111 -5.93 9.00 5.75
CA GLU A 111 -4.65 9.43 5.17
C GLU A 111 -4.80 10.21 3.85
N GLY A 112 -6.02 10.39 3.36
CA GLY A 112 -6.29 11.14 2.14
C GLY A 112 -5.88 10.42 0.86
N PHE A 113 -5.97 9.09 0.82
CA PHE A 113 -5.71 8.32 -0.40
C PHE A 113 -6.72 8.63 -1.49
N VAL A 114 -6.25 8.64 -2.72
CA VAL A 114 -7.10 8.64 -3.89
C VAL A 114 -7.54 7.21 -4.18
N VAL A 115 -8.82 6.93 -4.04
CA VAL A 115 -9.38 5.60 -4.31
C VAL A 115 -9.64 5.47 -5.80
N LEU A 116 -9.01 4.47 -6.42
CA LEU A 116 -9.19 4.13 -7.83
C LEU A 116 -10.14 2.94 -7.93
N ASP A 117 -11.26 3.12 -8.60
CA ASP A 117 -12.13 2.01 -8.96
C ASP A 117 -11.46 1.17 -10.06
N THR A 118 -11.19 -0.10 -9.76
CA THR A 118 -10.57 -1.06 -10.68
C THR A 118 -11.52 -2.18 -11.12
N GLU A 119 -12.83 -2.00 -10.90
CA GLU A 119 -13.84 -2.96 -11.34
C GLU A 119 -14.20 -2.76 -12.81
N GLY A 120 -14.13 -1.51 -13.28
CA GLY A 120 -14.48 -1.12 -14.64
C GLY A 120 -13.28 -1.08 -15.59
N GLU A 121 -13.40 -0.22 -16.58
CA GLU A 121 -12.39 -0.02 -17.61
C GLU A 121 -11.14 0.66 -17.04
N PRO A 122 -9.93 0.16 -17.31
CA PRO A 122 -8.67 0.73 -16.78
C PRO A 122 -8.49 2.21 -17.10
N GLU A 123 -8.99 2.67 -18.24
CA GLU A 123 -8.90 4.04 -18.73
C GLU A 123 -9.52 5.04 -17.76
N LYS A 124 -10.59 4.65 -17.06
CA LYS A 124 -11.25 5.49 -16.05
C LYS A 124 -10.35 5.68 -14.83
N ALA A 125 -9.69 4.63 -14.37
CA ALA A 125 -8.73 4.71 -13.28
C ALA A 125 -7.50 5.55 -13.68
N PHE A 126 -6.99 5.38 -14.90
CA PHE A 126 -5.88 6.18 -15.44
C PHE A 126 -6.23 7.67 -15.50
N ALA A 127 -7.42 8.04 -15.96
CA ALA A 127 -7.85 9.45 -15.99
C ALA A 127 -7.86 10.09 -14.60
N VAL A 128 -8.17 9.33 -13.55
CA VAL A 128 -8.08 9.83 -12.16
C VAL A 128 -6.63 10.04 -11.76
N VAL A 129 -5.74 9.09 -12.06
CA VAL A 129 -4.31 9.20 -11.74
C VAL A 129 -3.71 10.42 -12.44
N GLU A 130 -3.94 10.58 -13.73
CA GLU A 130 -3.45 11.71 -14.53
C GLU A 130 -3.91 13.06 -13.95
N ARG A 131 -5.18 13.17 -13.62
CA ARG A 131 -5.72 14.39 -13.01
C ARG A 131 -5.03 14.74 -11.68
N GLU A 132 -4.82 13.77 -10.81
CA GLU A 132 -4.19 14.02 -9.50
C GLU A 132 -2.70 14.34 -9.63
N LEU A 133 -1.99 13.73 -10.59
CA LEU A 133 -0.60 14.09 -10.89
C LEU A 133 -0.48 15.54 -11.37
N LEU A 134 -1.32 15.96 -12.32
CA LEU A 134 -1.34 17.34 -12.82
C LEU A 134 -1.67 18.37 -11.72
N ARG A 135 -2.51 18.00 -10.77
CA ARG A 135 -2.82 18.87 -9.61
C ARG A 135 -1.63 19.00 -8.67
N GLU A 136 -0.85 17.95 -8.49
CA GLU A 136 0.34 17.98 -7.62
C GLU A 136 1.47 18.79 -8.25
N GLU A 137 1.70 18.66 -9.54
CA GLU A 137 2.68 19.46 -10.29
C GLU A 137 2.37 20.96 -10.31
N SER A 138 1.12 21.33 -10.02
CA SER A 138 0.66 22.74 -10.03
C SER A 138 0.79 23.42 -8.68
N LYS A 139 1.28 22.74 -7.63
CA LYS A 139 1.50 23.28 -6.28
C LYS A 139 2.91 23.84 -6.12
#